data_502fc712b7197248a2a9f64a9091a5aa
#
_entry.id   502fc712b7197248a2a9f64a9091a5aa
#
_cell.length_a   1.000
_cell.length_b   1.000
_cell.length_c   1.000
_cell.angle_alpha   90.00
_cell.angle_beta   90.00
_cell.angle_gamma   90.00
#
_symmetry.space_group_name_H-M   'P 1'
#
loop_
_entity.id
_entity.type
_entity.pdbx_description
1 polymer ?
#
loop_
_entity_poly.entity_id
_entity_poly.type
_entity_poly.pdbx_seq_one_letter_code
_entity_poly.pdbx_strand_id
1 'polypeptide(L)'
;MSKTIVWIEDEYDIIYPVIYPFEKAGYQVINISNTKAALDQLEQLRQADLILLDTFLPPGADGKDYGNYPGVRFFRELREVHNIQTPVVVFTVLAHSQLLEEFKQLGAADIVRKPVRPSELKERVERVLGDKGSVGTL
;
A
#
# COMPACT_ATOMS: atom_id res chain seq x y z
N MET A 1 -14.75 -15.68 0.00
CA MET A 1 -14.18 -14.97 1.14
C MET A 1 -13.57 -13.67 0.68
N SER A 2 -13.80 -12.62 1.43
CA SER A 2 -13.24 -11.33 1.06
C SER A 2 -11.77 -11.26 1.42
N LYS A 3 -11.02 -10.58 0.59
CA LYS A 3 -9.61 -10.32 0.85
C LYS A 3 -9.46 -8.98 1.55
N THR A 4 -8.39 -8.84 2.32
CA THR A 4 -8.13 -7.67 3.13
C THR A 4 -6.97 -6.88 2.54
N ILE A 5 -7.20 -5.59 2.33
CA ILE A 5 -6.19 -4.64 1.88
C ILE A 5 -5.95 -3.66 3.01
N VAL A 6 -4.70 -3.56 3.45
CA VAL A 6 -4.31 -2.50 4.38
C VAL A 6 -3.77 -1.35 3.56
N TRP A 7 -4.36 -0.18 3.72
CA TRP A 7 -3.97 1.01 2.95
C TRP A 7 -3.32 2.01 3.89
N ILE A 8 -2.02 2.17 3.75
CA ILE A 8 -1.26 3.10 4.60
C ILE A 8 -1.20 4.44 3.90
N GLU A 9 -2.02 5.38 4.36
CA GLU A 9 -2.26 6.64 3.70
C GLU A 9 -2.84 7.64 4.69
N ASP A 10 -2.24 8.81 4.80
CA ASP A 10 -2.71 9.83 5.74
C ASP A 10 -3.88 10.67 5.19
N GLU A 11 -4.06 10.68 3.89
CA GLU A 11 -5.12 11.46 3.24
C GLU A 11 -6.26 10.57 2.76
N TYR A 12 -6.61 9.58 3.56
CA TYR A 12 -7.59 8.56 3.19
C TYR A 12 -8.91 9.15 2.69
N ASP A 13 -9.42 10.17 3.38
CA ASP A 13 -10.71 10.75 2.99
C ASP A 13 -10.63 11.43 1.63
N ILE A 14 -9.49 12.03 1.32
CA ILE A 14 -9.29 12.70 0.04
C ILE A 14 -9.26 11.69 -1.11
N ILE A 15 -8.65 10.53 -0.87
CA ILE A 15 -8.52 9.52 -1.92
C ILE A 15 -9.66 8.51 -1.91
N TYR A 16 -10.69 8.73 -1.10
CA TYR A 16 -11.77 7.76 -0.98
C TYR A 16 -12.42 7.38 -2.31
N PRO A 17 -12.57 8.28 -3.30
CA PRO A 17 -13.09 7.86 -4.61
C PRO A 17 -12.28 6.74 -5.28
N VAL A 18 -11.00 6.63 -4.94
CA VAL A 18 -10.14 5.55 -5.46
C VAL A 18 -10.30 4.28 -4.64
N ILE A 19 -10.69 4.43 -3.37
CA ILE A 19 -10.86 3.32 -2.43
C ILE A 19 -12.21 2.63 -2.62
N TYR A 20 -13.25 3.43 -2.86
CA TYR A 20 -14.62 2.93 -2.90
C TYR A 20 -14.83 1.73 -3.82
N PRO A 21 -14.22 1.69 -5.04
CA PRO A 21 -14.40 0.52 -5.90
C PRO A 21 -13.95 -0.79 -5.27
N PHE A 22 -12.94 -0.75 -4.40
CA PHE A 22 -12.51 -1.95 -3.70
C PHE A 22 -13.56 -2.41 -2.70
N GLU A 23 -14.11 -1.47 -1.91
CA GLU A 23 -15.14 -1.82 -0.95
C GLU A 23 -16.39 -2.34 -1.65
N LYS A 24 -16.76 -1.70 -2.76
CA LYS A 24 -17.91 -2.12 -3.53
C LYS A 24 -17.73 -3.53 -4.10
N ALA A 25 -16.50 -3.89 -4.41
CA ALA A 25 -16.19 -5.22 -4.94
C ALA A 25 -16.08 -6.29 -3.84
N GLY A 26 -16.22 -5.90 -2.58
CA GLY A 26 -16.23 -6.85 -1.48
C GLY A 26 -14.91 -6.97 -0.71
N TYR A 27 -13.92 -6.16 -1.04
CA TYR A 27 -12.67 -6.16 -0.27
C TYR A 27 -12.88 -5.46 1.06
N GLN A 28 -12.21 -5.97 2.09
CA GLN A 28 -12.12 -5.25 3.35
C GLN A 28 -10.91 -4.31 3.25
N VAL A 29 -11.15 -3.00 3.37
CA VAL A 29 -10.07 -2.02 3.31
C VAL A 29 -9.87 -1.42 4.69
N ILE A 30 -8.65 -1.53 5.19
CA ILE A 30 -8.29 -1.01 6.51
C ILE A 30 -7.28 0.11 6.30
N ASN A 31 -7.63 1.30 6.77
CA ASN A 31 -6.72 2.44 6.67
C ASN A 31 -5.84 2.56 7.91
N ILE A 32 -4.56 2.78 7.68
CA ILE A 32 -3.61 3.13 8.73
C ILE A 32 -2.96 4.44 8.28
N SER A 33 -3.00 5.47 9.11
CA SER A 33 -2.72 6.83 8.67
C SER A 33 -1.28 7.31 8.86
N ASN A 34 -0.44 6.54 9.54
CA ASN A 34 0.95 6.95 9.77
C ASN A 34 1.81 5.73 10.06
N THR A 35 3.13 5.93 10.02
CA THR A 35 4.06 4.81 10.15
C THR A 35 4.07 4.22 11.57
N LYS A 36 3.93 5.05 12.60
CA LYS A 36 3.88 4.52 13.96
C LYS A 36 2.68 3.63 14.17
N ALA A 37 1.52 4.06 13.70
CA ALA A 37 0.31 3.24 13.80
C ALA A 37 0.48 1.92 13.07
N ALA A 38 1.19 1.92 11.94
CA ALA A 38 1.46 0.69 11.22
C ALA A 38 2.40 -0.24 12.01
N LEU A 39 3.43 0.32 12.64
CA LEU A 39 4.33 -0.48 13.46
C LEU A 39 3.63 -1.06 14.69
N ASP A 40 2.61 -0.37 15.19
CA ASP A 40 1.82 -0.87 16.31
C ASP A 40 0.85 -1.99 15.87
N GLN A 41 0.72 -2.21 14.57
CA GLN A 41 -0.24 -3.17 14.01
C GLN A 41 0.43 -4.14 13.04
N LEU A 42 1.65 -4.59 13.37
CA LEU A 42 2.41 -5.46 12.48
C LEU A 42 1.68 -6.75 12.16
N GLU A 43 0.93 -7.29 13.14
CA GLU A 43 0.20 -8.52 12.88
C GLU A 43 -0.90 -8.30 11.84
N GLN A 44 -1.55 -7.15 11.88
CA GLN A 44 -2.53 -6.78 10.87
C GLN A 44 -1.90 -6.73 9.48
N LEU A 45 -0.68 -6.20 9.40
CA LEU A 45 0.05 -6.17 8.13
C LEU A 45 0.41 -7.56 7.64
N ARG A 46 0.81 -8.44 8.56
CA ARG A 46 1.15 -9.83 8.18
C ARG A 46 -0.05 -10.60 7.66
N GLN A 47 -1.20 -10.36 8.24
CA GLN A 47 -2.42 -11.09 7.88
C GLN A 47 -3.13 -10.54 6.67
N ALA A 48 -2.78 -9.32 6.25
CA ALA A 48 -3.41 -8.72 5.08
C ALA A 48 -3.03 -9.49 3.81
N ASP A 49 -3.91 -9.43 2.83
CA ASP A 49 -3.61 -10.01 1.52
C ASP A 49 -2.73 -9.09 0.68
N LEU A 50 -2.80 -7.80 0.96
CA LEU A 50 -2.03 -6.81 0.23
C LEU A 50 -1.94 -5.52 1.04
N ILE A 51 -0.83 -4.82 0.91
CA ILE A 51 -0.63 -3.50 1.50
C ILE A 51 -0.50 -2.49 0.37
N LEU A 52 -1.31 -1.43 0.41
CA LEU A 52 -1.10 -0.26 -0.44
C LEU A 52 -0.36 0.78 0.40
N LEU A 53 0.74 1.26 -0.11
CA LEU A 53 1.67 2.11 0.64
C LEU A 53 1.92 3.42 -0.07
N ASP A 54 1.60 4.53 0.59
CA ASP A 54 1.99 5.86 0.14
C ASP A 54 3.46 6.10 0.49
N THR A 55 4.15 6.89 -0.31
CA THR A 55 5.55 7.20 -0.07
C THR A 55 5.78 8.36 0.90
N PHE A 56 4.80 9.22 1.06
CA PHE A 56 4.92 10.41 1.91
C PHE A 56 4.01 10.27 3.12
N LEU A 57 4.50 9.52 4.12
CA LEU A 57 3.72 9.20 5.31
C LEU A 57 4.24 9.99 6.50
N PRO A 58 3.34 10.59 7.31
CA PRO A 58 3.78 11.20 8.56
C PRO A 58 4.15 10.12 9.58
N PRO A 59 5.04 10.44 10.52
CA PRO A 59 5.46 9.45 11.53
C PRO A 59 4.39 9.18 12.59
N GLY A 60 3.45 10.11 12.77
CA GLY A 60 2.51 10.05 13.87
C GLY A 60 3.13 10.62 15.14
N ALA A 61 2.33 10.74 16.20
CA ALA A 61 2.79 11.24 17.49
C ALA A 61 3.84 10.29 18.05
N ASP A 62 4.98 10.83 18.45
CA ASP A 62 6.11 10.07 18.99
C ASP A 62 6.65 9.03 18.00
N GLY A 63 6.36 9.20 16.71
CA GLY A 63 6.84 8.31 15.67
C GLY A 63 8.28 8.58 15.28
N LYS A 64 8.90 7.59 14.66
CA LYS A 64 10.26 7.68 14.17
C LYS A 64 10.32 8.58 12.95
N ASP A 65 11.39 9.40 12.84
CA ASP A 65 11.62 10.22 11.66
C ASP A 65 12.31 9.38 10.58
N TYR A 66 11.63 9.20 9.45
CA TYR A 66 12.17 8.44 8.33
C TYR A 66 12.81 9.34 7.26
N GLY A 67 12.93 10.63 7.50
CA GLY A 67 13.58 11.55 6.57
C GLY A 67 12.68 12.02 5.44
N ASN A 68 13.31 12.38 4.32
CA ASN A 68 12.60 13.03 3.21
C ASN A 68 11.71 12.10 2.41
N TYR A 69 12.01 10.80 2.41
CA TYR A 69 11.24 9.81 1.64
C TYR A 69 10.84 8.68 2.58
N PRO A 70 9.92 8.97 3.50
CA PRO A 70 9.62 8.04 4.58
C PRO A 70 9.10 6.69 4.10
N GLY A 71 8.34 6.66 3.01
CA GLY A 71 7.78 5.41 2.53
C GLY A 71 8.82 4.39 2.12
N VAL A 72 9.92 4.84 1.50
CA VAL A 72 10.99 3.93 1.08
C VAL A 72 11.64 3.29 2.31
N ARG A 73 12.00 4.12 3.28
CA ARG A 73 12.69 3.62 4.49
C ARG A 73 11.77 2.79 5.35
N PHE A 74 10.50 3.17 5.43
CA PHE A 74 9.53 2.39 6.17
C PHE A 74 9.32 1.02 5.52
N PHE A 75 9.22 0.97 4.19
CA PHE A 75 9.08 -0.29 3.49
C PHE A 75 10.29 -1.20 3.74
N ARG A 76 11.50 -0.61 3.70
CA ARG A 76 12.71 -1.38 4.03
C ARG A 76 12.62 -1.95 5.44
N GLU A 77 12.19 -1.16 6.40
CA GLU A 77 12.06 -1.65 7.77
C GLU A 77 11.06 -2.79 7.85
N LEU A 78 9.92 -2.66 7.19
CA LEU A 78 8.93 -3.74 7.18
C LEU A 78 9.54 -5.04 6.67
N ARG A 79 10.30 -4.97 5.59
CA ARG A 79 10.92 -6.16 4.99
C ARG A 79 12.08 -6.71 5.80
N GLU A 80 13.01 -5.84 6.20
CA GLU A 80 14.30 -6.28 6.74
C GLU A 80 14.29 -6.44 8.26
N VAL A 81 13.52 -5.63 8.97
CA VAL A 81 13.47 -5.69 10.43
C VAL A 81 12.30 -6.54 10.91
N HIS A 82 11.13 -6.34 10.33
CA HIS A 82 9.91 -6.99 10.81
C HIS A 82 9.51 -8.21 9.99
N ASN A 83 10.24 -8.49 8.92
CA ASN A 83 10.03 -9.66 8.08
C ASN A 83 8.60 -9.77 7.57
N ILE A 84 8.01 -8.63 7.21
CA ILE A 84 6.69 -8.60 6.61
C ILE A 84 6.85 -8.99 5.13
N GLN A 85 6.19 -10.08 4.72
CA GLN A 85 6.27 -10.59 3.36
C GLN A 85 5.01 -10.32 2.55
N THR A 86 4.01 -9.69 3.15
CA THR A 86 2.76 -9.33 2.47
C THR A 86 3.07 -8.55 1.21
N PRO A 87 2.41 -8.84 0.08
CA PRO A 87 2.63 -8.07 -1.14
C PRO A 87 2.35 -6.59 -0.92
N VAL A 88 3.24 -5.74 -1.41
CA VAL A 88 3.10 -4.28 -1.26
C VAL A 88 2.99 -3.67 -2.65
N VAL A 89 1.94 -2.89 -2.86
CA VAL A 89 1.80 -2.02 -4.03
C VAL A 89 2.05 -0.60 -3.56
N VAL A 90 3.03 0.05 -4.15
CA VAL A 90 3.37 1.43 -3.81
C VAL A 90 2.49 2.36 -4.63
N PHE A 91 1.85 3.33 -3.97
CA PHE A 91 0.92 4.26 -4.60
C PHE A 91 1.44 5.68 -4.36
N THR A 92 2.04 6.31 -5.39
CA THR A 92 2.92 7.45 -5.15
C THR A 92 2.86 8.52 -6.22
N VAL A 93 3.12 9.79 -5.79
CA VAL A 93 3.41 10.87 -6.73
C VAL A 93 4.90 10.92 -7.09
N LEU A 94 5.72 10.12 -6.43
CA LEU A 94 7.16 10.15 -6.58
C LEU A 94 7.57 9.72 -8.00
N ALA A 95 8.49 10.50 -8.60
CA ALA A 95 8.99 10.21 -9.95
C ALA A 95 10.49 9.92 -9.98
N HIS A 96 11.15 9.96 -8.84
CA HIS A 96 12.60 9.82 -8.74
C HIS A 96 13.02 8.39 -9.05
N SER A 97 13.75 8.19 -10.14
CA SER A 97 14.02 6.85 -10.65
C SER A 97 14.80 5.97 -9.69
N GLN A 98 15.76 6.54 -8.95
CA GLN A 98 16.54 5.74 -8.00
C GLN A 98 15.68 5.23 -6.85
N LEU A 99 14.74 6.05 -6.38
CA LEU A 99 13.86 5.64 -5.30
C LEU A 99 12.84 4.61 -5.77
N LEU A 100 12.35 4.76 -6.99
CA LEU A 100 11.46 3.77 -7.58
C LEU A 100 12.18 2.44 -7.74
N GLU A 101 13.47 2.49 -8.09
CA GLU A 101 14.28 1.28 -8.20
C GLU A 101 14.45 0.61 -6.84
N GLU A 102 14.62 1.39 -5.78
CA GLU A 102 14.70 0.83 -4.43
C GLU A 102 13.44 0.06 -4.05
N PHE A 103 12.27 0.60 -4.39
CA PHE A 103 11.03 -0.14 -4.15
C PHE A 103 11.01 -1.48 -4.85
N LYS A 104 11.49 -1.50 -6.09
CA LYS A 104 11.56 -2.76 -6.85
C LYS A 104 12.51 -3.75 -6.20
N GLN A 105 13.67 -3.27 -5.77
CA GLN A 105 14.68 -4.13 -5.13
C GLN A 105 14.19 -4.69 -3.81
N LEU A 106 13.36 -3.94 -3.10
CA LEU A 106 12.75 -4.40 -1.86
C LEU A 106 11.58 -5.35 -2.11
N GLY A 107 11.26 -5.60 -3.37
CA GLY A 107 10.23 -6.56 -3.72
C GLY A 107 8.83 -6.00 -3.77
N ALA A 108 8.68 -4.71 -4.09
CA ALA A 108 7.34 -4.16 -4.31
C ALA A 108 6.68 -4.93 -5.46
N ALA A 109 5.44 -5.32 -5.26
CA ALA A 109 4.72 -6.09 -6.28
C ALA A 109 4.33 -5.22 -7.47
N ASP A 110 4.08 -3.94 -7.23
CA ASP A 110 3.81 -2.97 -8.29
C ASP A 110 4.02 -1.57 -7.75
N ILE A 111 4.23 -0.61 -8.65
CA ILE A 111 4.36 0.80 -8.31
C ILE A 111 3.39 1.56 -9.19
N VAL A 112 2.40 2.20 -8.57
CA VAL A 112 1.35 2.93 -9.27
C VAL A 112 1.55 4.42 -9.05
N ARG A 113 1.67 5.16 -10.14
CA ARG A 113 1.89 6.61 -10.09
C ARG A 113 0.57 7.33 -9.98
N LYS A 114 0.51 8.30 -9.06
CA LYS A 114 -0.63 9.20 -8.96
C LYS A 114 -0.47 10.34 -9.97
N PRO A 115 -1.54 10.84 -10.55
CA PRO A 115 -2.92 10.38 -10.41
C PRO A 115 -3.18 9.12 -11.25
N VAL A 116 -4.15 8.34 -10.82
CA VAL A 116 -4.52 7.11 -11.52
C VAL A 116 -6.04 7.00 -11.52
N ARG A 117 -6.60 6.41 -12.55
CA ARG A 117 -8.03 6.14 -12.57
C ARG A 117 -8.36 5.08 -11.54
N PRO A 118 -9.48 5.22 -10.82
CA PRO A 118 -9.86 4.19 -9.85
C PRO A 118 -9.92 2.78 -10.44
N SER A 119 -10.44 2.66 -11.66
CA SER A 119 -10.52 1.35 -12.32
C SER A 119 -9.16 0.78 -12.64
N GLU A 120 -8.21 1.62 -12.99
CA GLU A 120 -6.85 1.15 -13.30
C GLU A 120 -6.15 0.68 -12.03
N LEU A 121 -6.28 1.40 -10.94
CA LEU A 121 -5.68 0.98 -9.67
C LEU A 121 -6.27 -0.34 -9.23
N LYS A 122 -7.59 -0.47 -9.30
CA LYS A 122 -8.26 -1.70 -8.90
C LYS A 122 -7.76 -2.88 -9.73
N GLU A 123 -7.65 -2.69 -11.05
CA GLU A 123 -7.18 -3.76 -11.93
C GLU A 123 -5.75 -4.18 -11.58
N ARG A 124 -4.86 -3.21 -11.32
CA ARG A 124 -3.48 -3.52 -11.01
C ARG A 124 -3.34 -4.24 -9.67
N VAL A 125 -4.11 -3.84 -8.67
CA VAL A 125 -4.12 -4.51 -7.37
C VAL A 125 -4.66 -5.92 -7.52
N GLU A 126 -5.74 -6.09 -8.25
CA GLU A 126 -6.33 -7.43 -8.46
C GLU A 126 -5.37 -8.34 -9.21
N ARG A 127 -4.58 -7.79 -10.10
CA ARG A 127 -3.55 -8.59 -10.79
C ARG A 127 -2.51 -9.13 -9.80
N VAL A 128 -2.10 -8.30 -8.85
CA VAL A 128 -1.15 -8.73 -7.82
C VAL A 128 -1.77 -9.79 -6.93
N LEU A 129 -3.03 -9.62 -6.57
CA LEU A 129 -3.73 -10.59 -5.73
C LEU A 129 -4.01 -11.91 -6.45
N GLY A 130 -3.82 -11.96 -7.76
CA GLY A 130 -4.23 -13.10 -8.54
C GLY A 130 -5.74 -13.21 -8.65
N ASP A 131 -6.45 -12.16 -8.28
CA ASP A 131 -7.90 -12.12 -8.25
C ASP A 131 -8.38 -11.37 -9.49
N LYS A 132 -8.79 -12.09 -10.47
CA LYS A 132 -9.21 -11.48 -11.74
C LYS A 132 -10.63 -10.96 -11.70
N GLY A 133 -11.31 -11.17 -10.58
CA GLY A 133 -12.65 -10.63 -10.40
C GLY A 133 -13.53 -10.89 -11.61
N SER A 134 -14.11 -9.84 -12.14
CA SER A 134 -14.97 -9.95 -13.30
C SER A 134 -14.23 -10.38 -14.56
N VAL A 135 -12.95 -10.08 -14.65
CA VAL A 135 -12.16 -10.48 -15.82
C VAL A 135 -11.99 -11.97 -15.85
N GLY A 136 -11.80 -12.55 -14.68
CA GLY A 136 -11.59 -13.98 -14.57
C GLY A 136 -12.77 -14.82 -15.00
N THR A 137 -13.89 -14.20 -15.25
CA THR A 137 -15.08 -14.93 -15.66
C THR A 137 -15.03 -15.39 -17.11
N LEU A 138 -14.01 -15.09 -17.78
CA LEU A 138 -13.89 -15.52 -19.17
C LEU A 138 -13.95 -17.01 -19.33
#